data_2100bd1eca3f7abe077545aa6f3ae1e0
#
_entry.id   2100bd1eca3f7abe077545aa6f3ae1e0
#
_cell.length_a   1.000
_cell.length_b   1.000
_cell.length_c   1.000
_cell.angle_alpha   90.00
_cell.angle_beta   90.00
_cell.angle_gamma   90.00
#
_symmetry.space_group_name_H-M   'P 1'
#
loop_
_entity.id
_entity.type
_entity.pdbx_description
1 polymer ?
#
loop_
_entity_poly.entity_id
_entity_poly.type
_entity_poly.pdbx_seq_one_letter_code
_entity_poly.pdbx_strand_id
1 'polypeptide(L)'
;MRRMLWALGFACLPVSSFAQLGVKEPTTLPAVSQFVMGTRLGYITCSDKYKAYLEKLELYSLVNEGQREPKGTPPTDSEVADCVHQTALRGSGLYKEALKSATTPKAKAAFGDYMVAWEAALKGIRKPQRETVQQYRARNKQVEERLNALQERLEGAAPGG
;
A
#
# COMPACT_ATOMS: atom_id res chain seq x y z
N MET A 1 -59.77 32.86 -22.55
CA MET A 1 -58.92 31.75 -22.07
C MET A 1 -57.48 32.24 -21.97
N ARG A 2 -57.02 32.61 -20.74
CA ARG A 2 -55.67 33.14 -20.47
C ARG A 2 -54.78 31.99 -20.00
N ARG A 3 -53.71 31.66 -20.73
CA ARG A 3 -52.70 30.74 -20.33
C ARG A 3 -51.60 31.50 -19.52
N MET A 4 -51.50 31.23 -18.22
CA MET A 4 -50.41 31.69 -17.37
C MET A 4 -49.21 30.76 -17.58
N LEU A 5 -48.09 31.31 -18.07
CA LEU A 5 -46.78 30.69 -18.08
C LEU A 5 -46.09 30.99 -16.75
N TRP A 6 -45.80 29.95 -15.99
CA TRP A 6 -44.94 30.02 -14.80
C TRP A 6 -43.47 29.78 -15.23
N ALA A 7 -42.69 30.82 -15.18
CA ALA A 7 -41.23 30.71 -15.33
C ALA A 7 -40.62 30.33 -13.99
N LEU A 8 -40.11 29.10 -13.86
CA LEU A 8 -39.29 28.65 -12.74
C LEU A 8 -37.87 29.16 -12.96
N GLY A 9 -37.50 30.21 -12.23
CA GLY A 9 -36.14 30.71 -12.14
C GLY A 9 -35.29 29.75 -11.33
N PHE A 10 -34.36 29.04 -11.97
CA PHE A 10 -33.28 28.32 -11.33
C PHE A 10 -32.27 29.35 -10.84
N ALA A 11 -32.25 29.57 -9.52
CA ALA A 11 -31.18 30.32 -8.84
C ALA A 11 -29.92 29.46 -8.84
N CYS A 12 -28.94 29.79 -9.69
CA CYS A 12 -27.57 29.31 -9.58
C CYS A 12 -26.94 29.87 -8.30
N LEU A 13 -26.84 29.07 -7.26
CA LEU A 13 -26.02 29.40 -6.10
C LEU A 13 -24.55 29.26 -6.49
N PRO A 14 -23.70 30.25 -6.20
CA PRO A 14 -22.27 30.14 -6.44
C PRO A 14 -21.65 29.13 -5.47
N VAL A 15 -21.11 28.05 -6.01
CA VAL A 15 -20.25 27.09 -5.28
C VAL A 15 -18.88 27.73 -5.09
N SER A 16 -18.79 28.66 -4.16
CA SER A 16 -17.54 29.35 -3.85
C SER A 16 -17.45 29.65 -2.35
N SER A 17 -17.30 28.61 -1.54
CA SER A 17 -17.03 28.81 -0.10
C SER A 17 -16.35 27.62 0.57
N PHE A 18 -15.51 26.84 -0.13
CA PHE A 18 -14.64 25.85 0.52
C PHE A 18 -13.17 26.30 0.66
N ALA A 19 -12.88 27.57 0.42
CA ALA A 19 -11.51 28.08 0.36
C ALA A 19 -11.09 28.88 1.60
N GLN A 20 -11.64 28.61 2.79
CA GLN A 20 -11.19 29.32 4.03
C GLN A 20 -11.33 28.50 5.32
N LEU A 21 -11.17 27.19 5.26
CA LEU A 21 -10.61 26.51 6.40
C LEU A 21 -9.10 26.57 6.20
N GLY A 22 -8.41 27.35 7.04
CA GLY A 22 -6.94 27.42 7.09
C GLY A 22 -6.36 26.07 7.52
N VAL A 23 -6.42 25.11 6.63
CA VAL A 23 -5.64 23.88 6.72
C VAL A 23 -4.22 24.37 6.51
N LYS A 24 -3.47 24.54 7.61
CA LYS A 24 -2.01 24.62 7.61
C LYS A 24 -1.56 23.57 6.60
N GLU A 25 -0.88 23.98 5.53
CA GLU A 25 -0.26 23.03 4.59
C GLU A 25 0.42 21.96 5.44
N PRO A 26 0.14 20.66 5.18
CA PRO A 26 0.74 19.61 5.97
C PRO A 26 2.24 19.84 5.88
N THR A 27 2.87 20.12 7.01
CA THR A 27 4.33 20.23 7.16
C THR A 27 4.90 19.04 6.39
N THR A 28 5.62 19.30 5.31
CA THR A 28 6.16 18.25 4.45
C THR A 28 7.04 17.38 5.32
N LEU A 29 6.59 16.14 5.55
CA LEU A 29 7.36 15.17 6.33
C LEU A 29 8.75 15.06 5.73
N PRO A 30 9.80 14.90 6.54
CA PRO A 30 11.15 14.66 6.05
C PRO A 30 11.13 13.56 4.99
N ALA A 31 11.96 13.66 3.95
CA ALA A 31 11.97 12.72 2.83
C ALA A 31 12.14 11.26 3.28
N VAL A 32 12.91 11.03 4.36
CA VAL A 32 13.05 9.72 5.02
C VAL A 32 11.70 9.20 5.48
N SER A 33 10.96 10.01 6.25
CA SER A 33 9.66 9.60 6.81
C SER A 33 8.63 9.35 5.70
N GLN A 34 8.61 10.15 4.63
CA GLN A 34 7.73 9.94 3.48
C GLN A 34 8.05 8.62 2.78
N PHE A 35 9.35 8.34 2.56
CA PHE A 35 9.80 7.10 1.93
C PHE A 35 9.43 5.88 2.77
N VAL A 36 9.78 5.87 4.06
CA VAL A 36 9.49 4.76 4.96
C VAL A 36 7.99 4.54 5.10
N MET A 37 7.23 5.60 5.38
CA MET A 37 5.77 5.50 5.54
C MET A 37 5.10 5.01 4.24
N GLY A 38 5.48 5.56 3.10
CA GLY A 38 4.88 5.19 1.82
C GLY A 38 5.18 3.74 1.41
N THR A 39 6.41 3.26 1.63
CA THR A 39 6.79 1.88 1.34
C THR A 39 6.17 0.89 2.33
N ARG A 40 6.13 1.22 3.62
CA ARG A 40 5.49 0.39 4.66
C ARG A 40 4.00 0.25 4.44
N LEU A 41 3.29 1.36 4.23
CA LEU A 41 1.86 1.34 3.98
C LEU A 41 1.52 0.53 2.72
N GLY A 42 2.30 0.71 1.65
CA GLY A 42 2.13 -0.09 0.43
C GLY A 42 2.32 -1.59 0.68
N TYR A 43 3.36 -1.99 1.42
CA TYR A 43 3.60 -3.37 1.78
C TYR A 43 2.44 -3.96 2.60
N ILE A 44 2.02 -3.27 3.67
CA ILE A 44 0.90 -3.70 4.54
C ILE A 44 -0.37 -3.89 3.72
N THR A 45 -0.72 -2.92 2.87
CA THR A 45 -1.92 -2.99 2.02
C THR A 45 -1.92 -4.22 1.12
N CYS A 46 -0.80 -4.53 0.46
CA CYS A 46 -0.72 -5.71 -0.42
C CYS A 46 -0.68 -7.02 0.38
N SER A 47 -0.04 -7.01 1.55
CA SER A 47 -0.01 -8.10 2.51
C SER A 47 -1.43 -8.48 3.00
N ASP A 48 -2.24 -7.49 3.36
CA ASP A 48 -3.63 -7.71 3.79
C ASP A 48 -4.50 -8.24 2.64
N LYS A 49 -4.31 -7.75 1.41
CA LYS A 49 -5.00 -8.31 0.23
C LYS A 49 -4.64 -9.77 0.01
N TYR A 50 -3.37 -10.15 0.15
CA TYR A 50 -2.95 -11.54 -0.01
C TYR A 50 -3.50 -12.44 1.10
N LYS A 51 -3.51 -11.95 2.35
CA LYS A 51 -4.15 -12.67 3.46
C LYS A 51 -5.63 -12.90 3.18
N ALA A 52 -6.36 -11.89 2.74
CA ALA A 52 -7.79 -12.01 2.39
C ALA A 52 -8.02 -12.99 1.22
N TYR A 53 -7.11 -13.02 0.25
CA TYR A 53 -7.13 -14.02 -0.82
C TYR A 53 -6.98 -15.45 -0.27
N LEU A 54 -6.01 -15.67 0.63
CA LEU A 54 -5.79 -17.00 1.24
C LEU A 54 -7.01 -17.44 2.07
N GLU A 55 -7.62 -16.53 2.84
CA GLU A 55 -8.85 -16.81 3.61
C GLU A 55 -10.01 -17.25 2.69
N LYS A 56 -10.19 -16.56 1.56
CA LYS A 56 -11.17 -16.96 0.54
C LYS A 56 -10.85 -18.32 -0.08
N LEU A 57 -9.58 -18.60 -0.32
CA LEU A 57 -9.13 -19.86 -0.91
C LEU A 57 -9.32 -21.04 0.05
N GLU A 58 -9.03 -20.85 1.34
CA GLU A 58 -9.29 -21.86 2.38
C GLU A 58 -10.80 -22.16 2.48
N LEU A 59 -11.64 -21.10 2.52
CA LEU A 59 -13.10 -21.26 2.54
C LEU A 59 -13.61 -21.99 1.27
N TYR A 60 -13.13 -21.61 0.10
CA TYR A 60 -13.49 -22.28 -1.15
C TYR A 60 -13.11 -23.77 -1.12
N SER A 61 -11.94 -24.11 -0.59
CA SER A 61 -11.48 -25.48 -0.45
C SER A 61 -12.36 -26.28 0.51
N LEU A 62 -12.72 -25.70 1.66
CA LEU A 62 -13.60 -26.35 2.65
C LEU A 62 -14.99 -26.64 2.08
N VAL A 63 -15.60 -25.69 1.38
CA VAL A 63 -16.93 -25.84 0.79
C VAL A 63 -16.95 -26.90 -0.31
N ASN A 64 -15.83 -27.09 -1.02
CA ASN A 64 -15.73 -28.01 -2.14
C ASN A 64 -15.03 -29.34 -1.78
N GLU A 65 -14.73 -29.58 -0.51
CA GLU A 65 -14.09 -30.79 -0.05
C GLU A 65 -14.96 -32.02 -0.38
N GLY A 66 -14.39 -33.01 -1.06
CA GLY A 66 -15.09 -34.24 -1.43
C GLY A 66 -16.09 -34.09 -2.58
N GLN A 67 -16.27 -32.93 -3.19
CA GLN A 67 -17.17 -32.73 -4.32
C GLN A 67 -16.47 -33.07 -5.64
N ARG A 68 -17.18 -33.84 -6.53
CA ARG A 68 -16.69 -34.14 -7.89
C ARG A 68 -16.67 -32.89 -8.77
N GLU A 69 -17.64 -32.00 -8.58
CA GLU A 69 -17.76 -30.74 -9.30
C GLU A 69 -17.75 -29.59 -8.28
N PRO A 70 -16.65 -28.81 -8.21
CA PRO A 70 -16.56 -27.66 -7.31
C PRO A 70 -17.63 -26.62 -7.61
N LYS A 71 -18.31 -26.12 -6.58
CA LYS A 71 -19.29 -25.04 -6.71
C LYS A 71 -18.61 -23.69 -6.67
N GLY A 72 -18.95 -22.85 -7.65
CA GLY A 72 -18.44 -21.48 -7.76
C GLY A 72 -17.07 -21.38 -8.43
N THR A 73 -16.61 -20.14 -8.60
CA THR A 73 -15.31 -19.85 -9.21
C THR A 73 -14.23 -19.76 -8.13
N PRO A 74 -13.08 -20.44 -8.31
CA PRO A 74 -11.98 -20.32 -7.37
C PRO A 74 -11.51 -18.85 -7.31
N PRO A 75 -11.14 -18.34 -6.11
CA PRO A 75 -10.61 -17.00 -5.96
C PRO A 75 -9.30 -16.85 -6.75
N THR A 76 -9.09 -15.67 -7.33
CA THR A 76 -7.85 -15.33 -8.03
C THR A 76 -7.04 -14.33 -7.20
N ASP A 77 -5.74 -14.30 -7.40
CA ASP A 77 -4.83 -13.37 -6.74
C ASP A 77 -4.48 -12.15 -7.61
N SER A 78 -5.27 -11.87 -8.64
CA SER A 78 -5.02 -10.76 -9.59
C SER A 78 -4.96 -9.41 -8.89
N GLU A 79 -5.86 -9.13 -7.94
CA GLU A 79 -5.84 -7.89 -7.15
C GLU A 79 -4.57 -7.74 -6.30
N VAL A 80 -3.99 -8.84 -5.87
CA VAL A 80 -2.70 -8.86 -5.15
C VAL A 80 -1.57 -8.55 -6.12
N ALA A 81 -1.59 -9.13 -7.32
CA ALA A 81 -0.60 -8.87 -8.36
C ALA A 81 -0.56 -7.40 -8.75
N ASP A 82 -1.75 -6.80 -8.98
CA ASP A 82 -1.89 -5.39 -9.31
C ASP A 82 -1.41 -4.49 -8.16
N CYS A 83 -1.77 -4.83 -6.92
CA CYS A 83 -1.30 -4.11 -5.74
C CYS A 83 0.22 -4.12 -5.64
N VAL A 84 0.86 -5.28 -5.78
CA VAL A 84 2.32 -5.42 -5.75
C VAL A 84 2.98 -4.59 -6.85
N HIS A 85 2.45 -4.65 -8.07
CA HIS A 85 2.97 -3.89 -9.20
C HIS A 85 2.90 -2.37 -8.96
N GLN A 86 1.72 -1.84 -8.61
CA GLN A 86 1.53 -0.41 -8.36
C GLN A 86 2.36 0.07 -7.16
N THR A 87 2.46 -0.74 -6.12
CA THR A 87 3.26 -0.43 -4.94
C THR A 87 4.75 -0.38 -5.28
N ALA A 88 5.25 -1.28 -6.12
CA ALA A 88 6.64 -1.27 -6.58
C ALA A 88 6.98 0.00 -7.36
N LEU A 89 6.11 0.42 -8.28
CA LEU A 89 6.28 1.67 -9.04
C LEU A 89 6.34 2.89 -8.13
N ARG A 90 5.39 2.98 -7.18
CA ARG A 90 5.35 4.09 -6.21
C ARG A 90 6.58 4.10 -5.31
N GLY A 91 7.00 2.95 -4.78
CA GLY A 91 8.18 2.83 -3.92
C GLY A 91 9.46 3.26 -4.63
N SER A 92 9.63 2.89 -5.91
CA SER A 92 10.76 3.35 -6.73
C SER A 92 10.78 4.87 -6.90
N GLY A 93 9.62 5.52 -7.04
CA GLY A 93 9.51 6.98 -7.07
C GLY A 93 9.94 7.62 -5.75
N LEU A 94 9.41 7.13 -4.62
CA LEU A 94 9.75 7.60 -3.29
C LEU A 94 11.25 7.42 -2.98
N TYR A 95 11.85 6.30 -3.41
CA TYR A 95 13.27 6.03 -3.26
C TYR A 95 14.14 7.07 -3.99
N LYS A 96 13.80 7.38 -5.24
CA LYS A 96 14.53 8.40 -6.02
C LYS A 96 14.49 9.77 -5.34
N GLU A 97 13.34 10.18 -4.80
CA GLU A 97 13.23 11.44 -4.07
C GLU A 97 14.01 11.40 -2.74
N ALA A 98 13.93 10.31 -2.00
CA ALA A 98 14.67 10.14 -0.75
C ALA A 98 16.19 10.20 -0.97
N LEU A 99 16.71 9.59 -2.04
CA LEU A 99 18.15 9.65 -2.37
C LEU A 99 18.66 11.07 -2.63
N LYS A 100 17.83 11.99 -3.13
CA LYS A 100 18.20 13.39 -3.30
C LYS A 100 18.50 14.08 -1.97
N SER A 101 17.83 13.65 -0.89
CA SER A 101 18.05 14.19 0.46
C SER A 101 19.22 13.54 1.20
N ALA A 102 19.74 12.40 0.71
CA ALA A 102 20.83 11.67 1.32
C ALA A 102 22.18 12.33 1.02
N THR A 103 22.73 13.09 1.98
CA THR A 103 23.98 13.85 1.82
C THR A 103 25.23 13.02 2.08
N THR A 104 25.13 11.90 2.83
CA THR A 104 26.26 11.08 3.20
C THR A 104 26.26 9.73 2.50
N PRO A 105 27.45 9.11 2.24
CA PRO A 105 27.53 7.75 1.72
C PRO A 105 26.82 6.74 2.62
N LYS A 106 26.90 6.92 3.95
CA LYS A 106 26.22 6.05 4.94
C LYS A 106 24.71 6.09 4.80
N ALA A 107 24.14 7.30 4.63
CA ALA A 107 22.69 7.45 4.40
C ALA A 107 22.26 6.81 3.08
N LYS A 108 23.00 7.03 2.00
CA LYS A 108 22.72 6.40 0.69
C LYS A 108 22.74 4.89 0.76
N ALA A 109 23.72 4.31 1.45
CA ALA A 109 23.79 2.85 1.66
C ALA A 109 22.58 2.34 2.44
N ALA A 110 22.19 3.02 3.55
CA ALA A 110 21.04 2.63 4.36
C ALA A 110 19.71 2.68 3.56
N PHE A 111 19.52 3.69 2.71
CA PHE A 111 18.38 3.74 1.79
C PHE A 111 18.38 2.56 0.81
N GLY A 112 19.55 2.23 0.26
CA GLY A 112 19.72 1.09 -0.65
C GLY A 112 19.38 -0.23 0.02
N ASP A 113 19.93 -0.48 1.22
CA ASP A 113 19.68 -1.71 1.99
C ASP A 113 18.19 -1.88 2.32
N TYR A 114 17.53 -0.79 2.75
CA TYR A 114 16.10 -0.82 3.02
C TYR A 114 15.30 -1.11 1.74
N MET A 115 15.61 -0.43 0.64
CA MET A 115 14.88 -0.60 -0.63
C MET A 115 15.00 -2.04 -1.16
N VAL A 116 16.20 -2.62 -1.15
CA VAL A 116 16.44 -4.01 -1.57
C VAL A 116 15.63 -4.99 -0.71
N ALA A 117 15.61 -4.81 0.61
CA ALA A 117 14.85 -5.66 1.51
C ALA A 117 13.34 -5.51 1.31
N TRP A 118 12.88 -4.28 1.12
CA TRP A 118 11.47 -3.98 0.87
C TRP A 118 10.98 -4.55 -0.48
N GLU A 119 11.76 -4.43 -1.55
CA GLU A 119 11.43 -5.05 -2.85
C GLU A 119 11.37 -6.57 -2.74
N ALA A 120 12.32 -7.18 -2.04
CA ALA A 120 12.32 -8.62 -1.79
C ALA A 120 11.08 -9.05 -0.99
N ALA A 121 10.71 -8.27 0.03
CA ALA A 121 9.49 -8.48 0.81
C ALA A 121 8.23 -8.38 -0.06
N LEU A 122 8.13 -7.34 -0.87
CA LEU A 122 6.99 -7.11 -1.75
C LEU A 122 6.83 -8.23 -2.80
N LYS A 123 7.92 -8.64 -3.44
CA LYS A 123 7.94 -9.78 -4.37
C LYS A 123 7.59 -11.10 -3.67
N GLY A 124 7.97 -11.23 -2.40
CA GLY A 124 7.70 -12.40 -1.57
C GLY A 124 6.28 -12.47 -0.99
N ILE A 125 5.42 -11.46 -1.16
CA ILE A 125 4.03 -11.52 -0.70
C ILE A 125 3.33 -12.73 -1.30
N ARG A 126 3.37 -12.86 -2.62
CA ARG A 126 2.82 -14.00 -3.35
C ARG A 126 3.83 -15.13 -3.40
N LYS A 127 3.45 -16.31 -2.95
CA LYS A 127 4.23 -17.53 -3.19
C LYS A 127 3.57 -18.38 -4.26
N PRO A 128 4.36 -19.01 -5.15
CA PRO A 128 3.84 -19.93 -6.15
C PRO A 128 3.29 -21.22 -5.55
N GLN A 129 3.73 -21.58 -4.34
CA GLN A 129 3.24 -22.76 -3.62
C GLN A 129 2.08 -22.34 -2.70
N ARG A 130 1.07 -23.22 -2.61
CA ARG A 130 -0.05 -23.04 -1.67
C ARG A 130 0.50 -22.97 -0.25
N GLU A 131 0.19 -21.87 0.45
CA GLU A 131 0.45 -21.72 1.88
C GLU A 131 -0.88 -21.46 2.59
N THR A 132 -0.98 -21.83 3.86
CA THR A 132 -2.13 -21.52 4.71
C THR A 132 -2.02 -20.08 5.22
N VAL A 133 -3.15 -19.50 5.66
CA VAL A 133 -3.17 -18.19 6.33
C VAL A 133 -2.21 -18.15 7.51
N GLN A 134 -2.13 -19.24 8.29
CA GLN A 134 -1.24 -19.32 9.45
C GLN A 134 0.24 -19.29 9.04
N GLN A 135 0.62 -20.06 8.02
CA GLN A 135 1.98 -20.04 7.48
C GLN A 135 2.37 -18.66 6.94
N TYR A 136 1.44 -18.04 6.23
CA TYR A 136 1.64 -16.68 5.74
C TYR A 136 1.86 -15.69 6.89
N ARG A 137 1.02 -15.70 7.93
CA ARG A 137 1.17 -14.80 9.09
C ARG A 137 2.52 -14.96 9.78
N ALA A 138 2.99 -16.20 9.98
CA ALA A 138 4.28 -16.47 10.59
C ALA A 138 5.44 -15.90 9.75
N ARG A 139 5.39 -16.11 8.43
CA ARG A 139 6.38 -15.57 7.49
C ARG A 139 6.33 -14.04 7.41
N ASN A 140 5.14 -13.46 7.35
CA ASN A 140 4.96 -12.01 7.27
C ASN A 140 5.52 -11.30 8.50
N LYS A 141 5.34 -11.85 9.69
CA LYS A 141 5.92 -11.34 10.94
C LYS A 141 7.44 -11.20 10.85
N GLN A 142 8.15 -12.22 10.34
CA GLN A 142 9.59 -12.18 10.15
C GLN A 142 10.03 -11.10 9.16
N VAL A 143 9.25 -10.90 8.09
CA VAL A 143 9.51 -9.83 7.11
C VAL A 143 9.34 -8.45 7.75
N GLU A 144 8.29 -8.25 8.53
CA GLU A 144 8.04 -6.99 9.23
C GLU A 144 9.12 -6.67 10.25
N GLU A 145 9.58 -7.64 11.03
CA GLU A 145 10.68 -7.48 11.98
C GLU A 145 11.97 -7.05 11.26
N ARG A 146 12.28 -7.66 10.12
CA ARG A 146 13.44 -7.29 9.30
C ARG A 146 13.32 -5.87 8.75
N LEU A 147 12.17 -5.48 8.23
CA LEU A 147 11.93 -4.13 7.72
C LEU A 147 12.01 -3.08 8.83
N ASN A 148 11.53 -3.39 10.03
CA ASN A 148 11.65 -2.51 11.20
C ASN A 148 13.11 -2.27 11.57
N ALA A 149 13.92 -3.31 11.66
CA ALA A 149 15.34 -3.18 11.97
C ALA A 149 16.12 -2.35 10.92
N LEU A 150 15.75 -2.46 9.66
CA LEU A 150 16.35 -1.64 8.58
C LEU A 150 15.86 -0.20 8.61
N GLN A 151 14.60 0.04 8.98
CA GLN A 151 14.06 1.38 9.18
C GLN A 151 14.82 2.11 10.29
N GLU A 152 15.04 1.48 11.45
CA GLU A 152 15.81 2.05 12.56
C GLU A 152 17.23 2.45 12.13
N ARG A 153 17.90 1.58 11.33
CA ARG A 153 19.23 1.89 10.77
C ARG A 153 19.19 3.08 9.81
N LEU A 154 18.14 3.15 8.99
CA LEU A 154 17.96 4.25 8.04
C LEU A 154 17.74 5.58 8.77
N GLU A 155 16.86 5.59 9.78
CA GLU A 155 16.58 6.76 10.60
C GLU A 155 17.83 7.24 11.36
N GLY A 156 18.63 6.33 11.91
CA GLY A 156 19.89 6.66 12.57
C GLY A 156 21.05 7.05 11.62
N ALA A 157 20.89 6.85 10.32
CA ALA A 157 21.86 7.27 9.29
C ALA A 157 21.51 8.59 8.63
N ALA A 158 20.25 9.06 8.75
CA ALA A 158 19.77 10.29 8.17
C ALA A 158 20.24 11.50 8.99
N PRO A 159 20.70 12.62 8.36
CA PRO A 159 21.02 13.85 9.07
C PRO A 159 19.75 14.44 9.67
N GLY A 160 19.70 14.60 10.97
CA GLY A 160 18.61 15.28 11.68
C GLY A 160 17.58 14.34 12.37
N GLY A 161 17.97 13.08 12.67
CA GLY A 161 17.28 12.24 13.64
C GLY A 161 17.72 12.57 15.06
#